data_aca0b1b6899bfe7adfc0364b75a37a9a
#
_entry.id   aca0b1b6899bfe7adfc0364b75a37a9a
#
_cell.length_a   1.000
_cell.length_b   1.000
_cell.length_c   1.000
_cell.angle_alpha   90.00
_cell.angle_beta   90.00
_cell.angle_gamma   90.00
#
_symmetry.space_group_name_H-M   'P 1'
#
loop_
_entity.id
_entity.type
_entity.pdbx_description
1 polymer ?
#
loop_
_entity_poly.entity_id
_entity_poly.type
_entity_poly.pdbx_seq_one_letter_code
_entity_poly.pdbx_strand_id
1 'polypeptide(L)'
;WTIDDFYNISNQVTKDTNNDGVIDQYGYYGFDWQDVLDCYGLQVFKEDNCHLDKKEVKEAFLYLTKLKALSNGYQVSSEDFDKGKVAFCPLTFAQYRTYQPYPYRISKYTSFKWSCISMPGTKSNTITTHLDTSLIGMSSQTKHQEIAWEFLKMLTMDEDIQQSLLDNSKGASPLKKVMLSKKTKEILVKDTVSYASLDSDVLNKILENTLVEPKFKEYENILEKADYLINQSIDQGTIDNDLNKIQKKLENELK
;
A
#
# COMPACT_ATOMS: atom_id res chain seq x y z
N TRP A 1 10.70 3.97 12.67
CA TRP A 1 10.03 5.26 12.67
C TRP A 1 8.52 5.07 12.93
N THR A 2 7.83 6.14 13.32
CA THR A 2 6.45 6.09 13.79
C THR A 2 5.53 6.95 12.91
N ILE A 3 4.22 6.77 13.09
CA ILE A 3 3.22 7.64 12.48
C ILE A 3 3.35 9.10 12.94
N ASP A 4 3.84 9.33 14.16
CA ASP A 4 4.13 10.69 14.64
C ASP A 4 5.32 11.30 13.91
N ASP A 5 6.38 10.51 13.65
CA ASP A 5 7.51 10.95 12.82
C ASP A 5 7.03 11.29 11.41
N PHE A 6 6.18 10.42 10.81
CA PHE A 6 5.60 10.65 9.50
C PHE A 6 4.80 11.96 9.43
N TYR A 7 3.93 12.19 10.42
CA TYR A 7 3.17 13.43 10.51
C TYR A 7 4.08 14.66 10.67
N ASN A 8 5.04 14.60 11.60
CA ASN A 8 5.91 15.73 11.89
C ASN A 8 6.79 16.10 10.70
N ILE A 9 7.36 15.11 10.01
CA ILE A 9 8.14 15.36 8.79
C ILE A 9 7.22 15.90 7.70
N SER A 10 6.04 15.29 7.48
CA SER A 10 5.08 15.76 6.48
C SER A 10 4.66 17.21 6.73
N ASN A 11 4.39 17.57 7.98
CA ASN A 11 4.06 18.94 8.35
C ASN A 11 5.23 19.91 8.12
N GLN A 12 6.45 19.50 8.45
CA GLN A 12 7.65 20.34 8.29
C GLN A 12 7.99 20.62 6.83
N VAL A 13 7.76 19.66 5.93
CA VAL A 13 8.10 19.79 4.51
C VAL A 13 6.97 20.36 3.67
N THR A 14 5.73 20.36 4.17
CA THR A 14 4.60 20.98 3.47
C THR A 14 4.68 22.50 3.63
N LYS A 15 5.01 23.20 2.57
CA LYS A 15 5.25 24.64 2.60
C LYS A 15 5.18 25.28 1.21
N ASP A 16 5.05 26.59 1.24
CA ASP A 16 5.32 27.50 0.13
C ASP A 16 6.84 27.75 0.07
N THR A 17 7.50 27.29 -0.98
CA THR A 17 8.96 27.40 -1.13
C THR A 17 9.40 28.67 -1.85
N ASN A 18 8.48 29.31 -2.58
CA ASN A 18 8.76 30.51 -3.38
C ASN A 18 8.16 31.80 -2.79
N ASN A 19 7.39 31.70 -1.67
CA ASN A 19 6.72 32.78 -0.96
C ASN A 19 5.65 33.52 -1.80
N ASP A 20 4.94 32.80 -2.67
CA ASP A 20 3.83 33.38 -3.44
C ASP A 20 2.45 33.22 -2.74
N GLY A 21 2.41 32.62 -1.57
CA GLY A 21 1.22 32.36 -0.77
C GLY A 21 0.54 31.02 -1.10
N VAL A 22 1.11 30.21 -2.00
CA VAL A 22 0.59 28.91 -2.39
C VAL A 22 1.54 27.80 -1.99
N ILE A 23 1.04 26.76 -1.33
CA ILE A 23 1.85 25.58 -1.00
C ILE A 23 2.26 24.88 -2.31
N ASP A 24 3.54 24.64 -2.49
CA ASP A 24 4.14 24.02 -3.67
C ASP A 24 5.05 22.82 -3.36
N GLN A 25 5.21 22.48 -2.08
CA GLN A 25 5.89 21.27 -1.59
C GLN A 25 5.01 20.58 -0.55
N TYR A 26 4.89 19.25 -0.64
CA TYR A 26 3.93 18.46 0.13
C TYR A 26 4.61 17.32 0.89
N GLY A 27 4.06 16.96 2.06
CA GLY A 27 4.58 15.89 2.89
C GLY A 27 4.32 14.52 2.30
N TYR A 28 3.15 14.30 1.73
CA TYR A 28 2.76 12.97 1.23
C TYR A 28 1.78 13.05 0.07
N TYR A 29 1.68 11.92 -0.65
CA TYR A 29 0.68 11.62 -1.66
C TYR A 29 0.21 10.18 -1.51
N GLY A 30 -1.07 9.94 -1.79
CA GLY A 30 -1.63 8.59 -1.94
C GLY A 30 -1.78 7.77 -0.66
N PHE A 31 -1.61 8.37 0.53
CA PHE A 31 -1.83 7.71 1.81
C PHE A 31 -3.32 7.74 2.16
N ASP A 32 -3.93 6.58 2.24
CA ASP A 32 -5.37 6.42 2.41
C ASP A 32 -5.78 5.78 3.75
N TRP A 33 -7.06 5.42 3.87
CA TRP A 33 -7.60 4.83 5.09
C TRP A 33 -7.10 3.38 5.32
N GLN A 34 -6.78 2.64 4.27
CA GLN A 34 -6.21 1.29 4.38
C GLN A 34 -4.76 1.38 4.87
N ASP A 35 -3.97 2.29 4.29
CA ASP A 35 -2.60 2.55 4.72
C ASP A 35 -2.52 2.91 6.21
N VAL A 36 -3.43 3.76 6.70
CA VAL A 36 -3.42 4.12 8.12
C VAL A 36 -3.81 2.95 9.01
N LEU A 37 -4.77 2.10 8.61
CA LEU A 37 -5.11 0.88 9.36
C LEU A 37 -3.92 -0.08 9.42
N ASP A 38 -3.18 -0.23 8.33
CA ASP A 38 -1.94 -1.01 8.30
C ASP A 38 -0.91 -0.47 9.29
N CYS A 39 -0.71 0.84 9.33
CA CYS A 39 0.19 1.47 10.30
C CYS A 39 -0.19 1.19 11.76
N TYR A 40 -1.48 1.00 12.02
CA TYR A 40 -2.01 0.61 13.33
C TYR A 40 -2.05 -0.90 13.55
N GLY A 41 -1.74 -1.72 12.53
CA GLY A 41 -1.84 -3.17 12.58
C GLY A 41 -3.29 -3.68 12.70
N LEU A 42 -4.23 -2.99 12.07
CA LEU A 42 -5.66 -3.24 12.19
C LEU A 42 -6.22 -3.86 10.91
N GLN A 43 -6.99 -4.92 11.08
CA GLN A 43 -7.86 -5.47 10.05
C GLN A 43 -9.32 -5.25 10.47
N VAL A 44 -10.06 -4.54 9.65
CA VAL A 44 -11.47 -4.21 9.93
C VAL A 44 -12.44 -5.21 9.34
N PHE A 45 -12.03 -5.95 8.32
CA PHE A 45 -12.80 -7.05 7.76
C PHE A 45 -12.17 -8.39 8.16
N LYS A 46 -12.99 -9.26 8.69
CA LYS A 46 -12.57 -10.63 9.03
C LYS A 46 -13.74 -11.57 8.78
N GLU A 47 -13.55 -12.49 7.82
CA GLU A 47 -14.61 -13.38 7.35
C GLU A 47 -15.84 -12.55 6.90
N ASP A 48 -16.98 -12.75 7.52
CA ASP A 48 -18.25 -12.06 7.26
C ASP A 48 -18.56 -10.93 8.25
N ASN A 49 -17.54 -10.45 8.98
CA ASN A 49 -17.70 -9.43 10.00
C ASN A 49 -16.92 -8.15 9.68
N CYS A 50 -17.50 -7.01 10.08
CA CYS A 50 -16.89 -5.69 9.99
C CYS A 50 -16.65 -5.11 11.39
N HIS A 51 -15.47 -4.55 11.64
CA HIS A 51 -15.04 -4.05 12.95
C HIS A 51 -14.55 -2.60 12.87
N LEU A 52 -15.40 -1.69 12.42
CA LEU A 52 -15.10 -0.25 12.35
C LEU A 52 -15.35 0.49 13.68
N ASP A 53 -16.08 -0.11 14.60
CA ASP A 53 -16.48 0.48 15.89
C ASP A 53 -15.38 0.49 16.95
N LYS A 54 -14.24 -0.11 16.66
CA LYS A 54 -13.10 -0.16 17.60
C LYS A 54 -12.49 1.22 17.81
N LYS A 55 -12.08 1.47 19.06
CA LYS A 55 -11.42 2.73 19.45
C LYS A 55 -10.18 3.02 18.62
N GLU A 56 -9.36 2.00 18.37
CA GLU A 56 -8.13 2.10 17.60
C GLU A 56 -8.38 2.47 16.13
N VAL A 57 -9.48 1.98 15.55
CA VAL A 57 -9.91 2.35 14.18
C VAL A 57 -10.31 3.82 14.13
N LYS A 58 -11.05 4.28 15.15
CA LYS A 58 -11.39 5.70 15.28
C LYS A 58 -10.14 6.58 15.39
N GLU A 59 -9.18 6.19 16.23
CA GLU A 59 -7.91 6.91 16.38
C GLU A 59 -7.14 6.98 15.03
N ALA A 60 -7.10 5.88 14.28
CA ALA A 60 -6.47 5.82 12.96
C ALA A 60 -7.12 6.79 11.97
N PHE A 61 -8.44 6.85 11.92
CA PHE A 61 -9.14 7.75 11.00
C PHE A 61 -9.06 9.22 11.41
N LEU A 62 -9.03 9.52 12.71
CA LEU A 62 -8.76 10.88 13.18
C LEU A 62 -7.33 11.32 12.84
N TYR A 63 -6.36 10.41 12.92
CA TYR A 63 -5.01 10.67 12.44
C TYR A 63 -4.99 10.98 10.94
N LEU A 64 -5.69 10.19 10.11
CA LEU A 64 -5.78 10.46 8.67
C LEU A 64 -6.43 11.82 8.36
N THR A 65 -7.48 12.18 9.09
CA THR A 65 -8.13 13.50 8.96
C THR A 65 -7.14 14.64 9.26
N LYS A 66 -6.36 14.48 10.33
CA LYS A 66 -5.32 15.45 10.70
C LYS A 66 -4.22 15.53 9.64
N LEU A 67 -3.82 14.40 9.06
CA LEU A 67 -2.82 14.33 8.02
C LEU A 67 -3.31 15.02 6.73
N LYS A 68 -4.55 14.75 6.31
CA LYS A 68 -5.17 15.38 5.13
C LYS A 68 -5.24 16.92 5.25
N ALA A 69 -5.41 17.45 6.45
CA ALA A 69 -5.45 18.89 6.67
C ALA A 69 -4.13 19.61 6.33
N LEU A 70 -3.00 18.91 6.27
CA LEU A 70 -1.70 19.50 5.94
C LEU A 70 -1.65 20.09 4.52
N SER A 71 -2.37 19.52 3.57
CA SER A 71 -2.39 20.01 2.18
C SER A 71 -3.27 21.26 1.97
N ASN A 72 -3.93 21.74 3.02
CA ASN A 72 -4.82 22.91 2.97
C ASN A 72 -5.87 22.83 1.84
N GLY A 73 -6.42 21.64 1.60
CA GLY A 73 -7.42 21.38 0.57
C GLY A 73 -6.88 21.16 -0.85
N TYR A 74 -5.56 21.26 -1.07
CA TYR A 74 -4.97 20.89 -2.35
C TYR A 74 -4.95 19.37 -2.51
N GLN A 75 -5.38 18.91 -3.67
CA GLN A 75 -5.32 17.50 -4.02
C GLN A 75 -3.96 17.15 -4.64
N VAL A 76 -3.04 16.68 -3.80
CA VAL A 76 -1.70 16.24 -4.22
C VAL A 76 -1.83 15.08 -5.19
N SER A 77 -1.05 15.08 -6.26
CA SER A 77 -1.13 14.11 -7.35
C SER A 77 0.16 13.31 -7.53
N SER A 78 0.09 12.21 -8.29
CA SER A 78 1.28 11.46 -8.71
C SER A 78 2.24 12.31 -9.53
N GLU A 79 1.74 13.30 -10.26
CA GLU A 79 2.57 14.23 -11.01
C GLU A 79 3.40 15.14 -10.09
N ASP A 80 2.88 15.50 -8.92
CA ASP A 80 3.64 16.27 -7.92
C ASP A 80 4.78 15.42 -7.35
N PHE A 81 4.55 14.11 -7.14
CA PHE A 81 5.62 13.18 -6.77
C PHE A 81 6.66 13.06 -7.87
N ASP A 82 6.27 12.86 -9.12
CA ASP A 82 7.17 12.79 -10.29
C ASP A 82 8.03 14.06 -10.46
N LYS A 83 7.51 15.20 -10.01
CA LYS A 83 8.23 16.47 -9.99
C LYS A 83 9.16 16.66 -8.80
N GLY A 84 9.22 15.71 -7.88
CA GLY A 84 10.01 15.80 -6.65
C GLY A 84 9.45 16.79 -5.63
N LYS A 85 8.15 17.08 -5.69
CA LYS A 85 7.47 18.00 -4.77
C LYS A 85 6.87 17.31 -3.56
N VAL A 86 6.92 15.99 -3.49
CA VAL A 86 6.31 15.17 -2.43
C VAL A 86 7.38 14.36 -1.72
N ALA A 87 7.36 14.36 -0.39
CA ALA A 87 8.34 13.64 0.42
C ALA A 87 8.05 12.14 0.51
N PHE A 88 6.78 11.74 0.68
CA PHE A 88 6.37 10.35 0.88
C PHE A 88 5.23 9.93 -0.04
N CYS A 89 5.31 8.71 -0.52
CA CYS A 89 4.26 8.08 -1.31
C CYS A 89 4.22 6.58 -1.00
N PRO A 90 3.09 6.02 -0.55
CA PRO A 90 2.92 4.57 -0.45
C PRO A 90 3.02 3.94 -1.84
N LEU A 91 3.70 2.82 -1.93
CA LEU A 91 3.83 2.05 -3.17
C LEU A 91 3.71 0.57 -2.86
N THR A 92 2.95 -0.14 -3.67
CA THR A 92 3.03 -1.60 -3.69
C THR A 92 4.36 -2.04 -4.31
N PHE A 93 4.79 -3.28 -4.02
CA PHE A 93 5.99 -3.84 -4.65
C PHE A 93 5.88 -3.86 -6.18
N ALA A 94 4.69 -4.14 -6.72
CA ALA A 94 4.43 -4.10 -8.16
C ALA A 94 4.57 -2.68 -8.73
N GLN A 95 4.03 -1.68 -8.05
CA GLN A 95 4.19 -0.27 -8.43
C GLN A 95 5.66 0.16 -8.41
N TYR A 96 6.40 -0.20 -7.35
CA TYR A 96 7.84 0.05 -7.30
C TYR A 96 8.57 -0.54 -8.52
N ARG A 97 8.29 -1.81 -8.88
CA ARG A 97 8.94 -2.48 -10.00
C ARG A 97 8.51 -1.99 -11.38
N THR A 98 7.32 -1.42 -11.48
CA THR A 98 6.81 -0.82 -12.73
C THR A 98 7.02 0.68 -12.81
N TYR A 99 7.46 1.30 -11.71
CA TYR A 99 7.70 2.74 -11.69
C TYR A 99 8.78 3.08 -12.72
N GLN A 100 8.33 3.61 -13.81
CA GLN A 100 9.18 4.23 -14.81
C GLN A 100 8.81 5.69 -14.83
N PRO A 101 9.63 6.53 -14.23
CA PRO A 101 9.44 7.95 -14.40
C PRO A 101 9.43 8.23 -15.89
N TYR A 102 8.41 8.90 -16.32
CA TYR A 102 8.29 9.25 -17.73
C TYR A 102 9.57 9.99 -18.14
N PRO A 103 10.38 9.49 -19.10
CA PRO A 103 11.73 10.01 -19.33
C PRO A 103 11.77 11.51 -19.58
N TYR A 104 10.70 12.08 -20.17
CA TYR A 104 10.60 13.52 -20.37
C TYR A 104 10.12 14.28 -19.12
N ARG A 105 9.43 13.65 -18.18
CA ARG A 105 9.02 14.31 -16.92
C ARG A 105 10.24 14.52 -16.03
N ILE A 106 11.08 13.52 -15.86
CA ILE A 106 12.31 13.64 -15.06
C ILE A 106 13.32 14.58 -15.69
N SER A 107 13.57 14.46 -16.99
CA SER A 107 14.49 15.38 -17.67
C SER A 107 14.00 16.83 -17.67
N LYS A 108 12.67 17.04 -17.62
CA LYS A 108 12.09 18.37 -17.64
C LYS A 108 11.97 19.00 -16.25
N TYR A 109 11.73 18.21 -15.20
CA TYR A 109 11.38 18.78 -13.89
C TYR A 109 12.50 18.69 -12.87
N THR A 110 13.24 17.64 -12.79
CA THR A 110 14.45 17.47 -11.97
C THR A 110 14.79 15.99 -11.85
N SER A 111 16.05 15.65 -11.78
CA SER A 111 16.47 14.33 -11.33
C SER A 111 16.50 14.36 -9.80
N PHE A 112 15.52 13.76 -9.14
CA PHE A 112 15.59 13.50 -7.71
C PHE A 112 15.78 12.00 -7.47
N LYS A 113 16.46 11.67 -6.37
CA LYS A 113 16.65 10.30 -5.92
C LYS A 113 15.64 10.01 -4.81
N TRP A 114 15.08 8.82 -4.80
CA TRP A 114 14.20 8.35 -3.75
C TRP A 114 14.53 6.91 -3.36
N SER A 115 14.14 6.49 -2.18
CA SER A 115 14.32 5.13 -1.70
C SER A 115 13.07 4.65 -0.98
N CYS A 116 12.88 3.33 -0.95
CA CYS A 116 11.80 2.73 -0.19
C CYS A 116 12.24 2.52 1.27
N ILE A 117 11.31 2.80 2.16
CA ILE A 117 11.39 2.48 3.58
C ILE A 117 10.13 1.72 3.97
N SER A 118 10.12 1.07 5.13
CA SER A 118 8.90 0.45 5.65
C SER A 118 7.83 1.49 5.96
N MET A 119 6.56 1.09 5.92
CA MET A 119 5.47 1.91 6.44
C MET A 119 5.74 2.29 7.91
N PRO A 120 5.29 3.47 8.37
CA PRO A 120 5.44 3.85 9.76
C PRO A 120 4.53 3.00 10.66
N GLY A 121 4.96 2.70 11.87
CA GLY A 121 4.12 2.02 12.86
C GLY A 121 3.66 2.96 13.98
N THR A 122 2.72 2.50 14.81
CA THR A 122 2.31 3.26 16.01
C THR A 122 3.41 3.31 17.08
N LYS A 123 4.37 2.38 17.02
CA LYS A 123 5.57 2.33 17.88
C LYS A 123 6.80 2.09 17.02
N SER A 124 7.95 2.54 17.45
CA SER A 124 9.22 2.17 16.84
C SER A 124 9.34 0.65 16.75
N ASN A 125 9.71 0.15 15.58
CA ASN A 125 9.85 -1.28 15.25
C ASN A 125 8.55 -2.09 15.05
N THR A 126 7.36 -1.49 15.10
CA THR A 126 6.18 -2.14 14.53
C THR A 126 6.13 -1.80 13.05
N ILE A 127 6.38 -2.80 12.20
CA ILE A 127 6.23 -2.68 10.76
C ILE A 127 5.01 -3.50 10.41
N THR A 128 4.00 -2.87 9.86
CA THR A 128 2.80 -3.54 9.37
C THR A 128 2.47 -2.99 7.99
N THR A 129 2.19 -3.90 7.09
CA THR A 129 1.69 -3.60 5.75
C THR A 129 0.78 -4.74 5.33
N HIS A 130 -0.17 -4.49 4.47
CA HIS A 130 -0.98 -5.59 3.95
C HIS A 130 -0.29 -6.30 2.79
N LEU A 131 -0.62 -7.58 2.65
CA LEU A 131 -0.20 -8.44 1.55
C LEU A 131 -1.44 -8.84 0.76
N ASP A 132 -1.59 -8.28 -0.41
CA ASP A 132 -2.55 -8.78 -1.40
C ASP A 132 -1.97 -9.99 -2.14
N THR A 133 -2.75 -11.04 -2.24
CA THR A 133 -2.33 -12.30 -2.86
C THR A 133 -3.25 -12.67 -4.01
N SER A 134 -2.66 -12.95 -5.17
CA SER A 134 -3.38 -13.59 -6.27
C SER A 134 -3.55 -15.08 -6.01
N LEU A 135 -4.78 -15.56 -6.01
CA LEU A 135 -5.11 -16.95 -5.79
C LEU A 135 -5.41 -17.66 -7.10
N ILE A 136 -4.90 -18.87 -7.26
CA ILE A 136 -5.22 -19.75 -8.38
C ILE A 136 -5.92 -20.99 -7.83
N GLY A 137 -7.07 -21.29 -8.39
CA GLY A 137 -7.86 -22.47 -8.02
C GLY A 137 -8.05 -23.44 -9.18
N MET A 138 -8.42 -24.65 -8.83
CA MET A 138 -8.81 -25.69 -9.80
C MET A 138 -10.33 -25.82 -9.82
N SER A 139 -10.92 -25.86 -11.01
CA SER A 139 -12.37 -26.07 -11.17
C SER A 139 -12.76 -27.47 -10.66
N SER A 140 -13.79 -27.54 -9.84
CA SER A 140 -14.38 -28.84 -9.40
C SER A 140 -15.00 -29.65 -10.55
N GLN A 141 -15.22 -29.02 -11.71
CA GLN A 141 -15.78 -29.66 -12.90
C GLN A 141 -14.72 -30.23 -13.85
N THR A 142 -13.41 -30.04 -13.55
CA THR A 142 -12.36 -30.57 -14.44
C THR A 142 -12.36 -32.09 -14.43
N LYS A 143 -12.23 -32.68 -15.61
CA LYS A 143 -12.03 -34.12 -15.82
C LYS A 143 -10.54 -34.54 -15.73
N HIS A 144 -9.64 -33.58 -15.58
CA HIS A 144 -8.18 -33.78 -15.58
C HIS A 144 -7.55 -33.23 -14.30
N GLN A 145 -8.06 -33.66 -13.14
CA GLN A 145 -7.67 -33.12 -11.84
C GLN A 145 -6.16 -33.27 -11.55
N GLU A 146 -5.59 -34.44 -11.88
CA GLU A 146 -4.17 -34.70 -11.67
C GLU A 146 -3.27 -33.75 -12.48
N ILE A 147 -3.58 -33.56 -13.77
CA ILE A 147 -2.82 -32.66 -14.63
C ILE A 147 -2.97 -31.21 -14.15
N ALA A 148 -4.19 -30.82 -13.80
CA ALA A 148 -4.44 -29.46 -13.27
C ALA A 148 -3.69 -29.22 -11.95
N TRP A 149 -3.62 -30.21 -11.08
CA TRP A 149 -2.86 -30.15 -9.83
C TRP A 149 -1.35 -30.05 -10.06
N GLU A 150 -0.79 -30.87 -10.95
CA GLU A 150 0.63 -30.77 -11.31
C GLU A 150 0.96 -29.39 -11.91
N PHE A 151 0.08 -28.83 -12.74
CA PHE A 151 0.25 -27.50 -13.27
C PHE A 151 0.22 -26.42 -12.17
N LEU A 152 -0.71 -26.52 -11.21
CA LEU A 152 -0.76 -25.59 -10.07
C LEU A 152 0.50 -25.67 -9.21
N LYS A 153 0.99 -26.88 -8.91
CA LYS A 153 2.24 -27.08 -8.17
C LYS A 153 3.42 -26.44 -8.91
N MET A 154 3.52 -26.69 -10.20
CA MET A 154 4.56 -26.11 -11.03
C MET A 154 4.53 -24.57 -10.97
N LEU A 155 3.35 -23.96 -11.15
CA LEU A 155 3.22 -22.49 -11.12
C LEU A 155 3.54 -21.90 -9.76
N THR A 156 3.21 -22.57 -8.64
CA THR A 156 3.27 -21.98 -7.30
C THR A 156 4.48 -22.40 -6.48
N MET A 157 5.07 -23.55 -6.78
CA MET A 157 6.11 -24.16 -5.93
C MET A 157 7.45 -24.41 -6.64
N ASP A 158 7.49 -24.32 -7.97
CA ASP A 158 8.73 -24.49 -8.72
C ASP A 158 9.55 -23.19 -8.66
N GLU A 159 10.81 -23.31 -8.17
CA GLU A 159 11.67 -22.14 -7.95
C GLU A 159 12.07 -21.44 -9.24
N ASP A 160 12.35 -22.19 -10.31
CA ASP A 160 12.77 -21.61 -11.59
C ASP A 160 11.62 -20.88 -12.28
N ILE A 161 10.42 -21.47 -12.21
CA ILE A 161 9.21 -20.81 -12.74
C ILE A 161 8.89 -19.59 -11.91
N GLN A 162 8.92 -19.67 -10.58
CA GLN A 162 8.67 -18.53 -9.71
C GLN A 162 9.71 -17.42 -9.89
N GLN A 163 10.97 -17.77 -10.14
CA GLN A 163 11.99 -16.79 -10.49
C GLN A 163 11.70 -16.15 -11.85
N SER A 164 11.29 -16.94 -12.85
CA SER A 164 10.90 -16.41 -14.16
C SER A 164 9.68 -15.49 -14.09
N LEU A 165 8.69 -15.83 -13.26
CA LEU A 165 7.53 -14.98 -13.00
C LEU A 165 7.96 -13.67 -12.33
N LEU A 166 8.81 -13.72 -11.32
CA LEU A 166 9.37 -12.52 -10.67
C LEU A 166 10.12 -11.64 -11.69
N ASP A 167 10.94 -12.24 -12.54
CA ASP A 167 11.71 -11.51 -13.55
C ASP A 167 10.80 -10.76 -14.55
N ASN A 168 9.65 -11.31 -14.87
CA ASN A 168 8.77 -10.83 -15.94
C ASN A 168 7.45 -10.20 -15.47
N SER A 169 6.91 -10.60 -14.31
CA SER A 169 5.57 -10.23 -13.87
C SER A 169 5.50 -8.96 -13.01
N LYS A 170 6.64 -8.45 -12.54
CA LYS A 170 6.68 -7.32 -11.63
C LYS A 170 6.08 -7.56 -10.22
N GLY A 171 5.42 -8.69 -9.98
CA GLY A 171 4.93 -9.11 -8.67
C GLY A 171 6.00 -9.78 -7.81
N ALA A 172 5.70 -9.98 -6.52
CA ALA A 172 6.53 -10.76 -5.61
C ALA A 172 6.25 -12.27 -5.75
N SER A 173 7.26 -13.10 -5.52
CA SER A 173 7.07 -14.56 -5.45
C SER A 173 6.53 -14.96 -4.07
N PRO A 174 5.60 -15.93 -3.96
CA PRO A 174 5.21 -16.53 -2.69
C PRO A 174 6.32 -17.36 -2.05
N LEU A 175 7.37 -17.71 -2.78
CA LEU A 175 8.50 -18.48 -2.28
C LEU A 175 9.57 -17.56 -1.67
N LYS A 176 9.71 -17.61 -0.33
CA LYS A 176 10.76 -16.88 0.38
C LYS A 176 12.15 -17.13 -0.21
N LYS A 177 12.44 -18.37 -0.62
CA LYS A 177 13.72 -18.73 -1.22
C LYS A 177 14.02 -17.98 -2.51
N VAL A 178 13.01 -17.74 -3.32
CA VAL A 178 13.11 -16.90 -4.54
C VAL A 178 13.30 -15.42 -4.17
N MET A 179 12.46 -14.91 -3.25
CA MET A 179 12.55 -13.49 -2.83
C MET A 179 13.88 -13.14 -2.17
N LEU A 180 14.47 -14.07 -1.40
CA LEU A 180 15.75 -13.88 -0.72
C LEU A 180 16.97 -14.27 -1.56
N SER A 181 16.77 -14.74 -2.80
CA SER A 181 17.85 -15.20 -3.67
C SER A 181 18.79 -14.05 -4.06
N LYS A 182 20.06 -14.42 -4.36
CA LYS A 182 21.04 -13.47 -4.91
C LYS A 182 20.54 -12.85 -6.22
N LYS A 183 19.89 -13.66 -7.06
CA LYS A 183 19.35 -13.21 -8.35
C LYS A 183 18.28 -12.14 -8.17
N THR A 184 17.36 -12.31 -7.21
CA THR A 184 16.35 -11.30 -6.88
C THR A 184 16.98 -10.02 -6.37
N LYS A 185 17.99 -10.11 -5.49
CA LYS A 185 18.74 -8.93 -5.03
C LYS A 185 19.38 -8.17 -6.18
N GLU A 186 19.99 -8.87 -7.14
CA GLU A 186 20.59 -8.25 -8.34
C GLU A 186 19.54 -7.57 -9.22
N ILE A 187 18.33 -8.14 -9.33
CA ILE A 187 17.23 -7.54 -10.09
C ILE A 187 16.76 -6.25 -9.41
N LEU A 188 16.56 -6.28 -8.10
CA LEU A 188 16.13 -5.09 -7.34
C LEU A 188 17.14 -3.95 -7.44
N VAL A 189 18.43 -4.26 -7.46
CA VAL A 189 19.49 -3.26 -7.69
C VAL A 189 19.49 -2.73 -9.14
N LYS A 190 19.17 -3.58 -10.13
CA LYS A 190 19.06 -3.15 -11.53
C LYS A 190 17.85 -2.27 -11.80
N ASP A 191 16.77 -2.47 -11.05
CA ASP A 191 15.58 -1.61 -11.14
C ASP A 191 15.87 -0.17 -10.65
N THR A 192 17.04 0.08 -10.05
CA THR A 192 17.51 1.42 -9.62
C THR A 192 17.86 2.37 -10.79
N VAL A 193 17.72 1.94 -12.02
CA VAL A 193 17.89 2.78 -13.23
C VAL A 193 16.95 4.00 -13.22
N SER A 194 15.85 3.91 -12.48
CA SER A 194 14.86 4.97 -12.33
C SER A 194 15.11 5.94 -11.17
N TYR A 195 16.33 6.00 -10.62
CA TYR A 195 16.66 6.78 -9.42
C TYR A 195 15.97 6.31 -8.12
N ALA A 196 15.32 5.14 -8.16
CA ALA A 196 14.72 4.48 -7.02
C ALA A 196 15.64 3.42 -6.43
N SER A 197 15.56 3.17 -5.13
CA SER A 197 16.26 2.06 -4.49
C SER A 197 15.37 1.37 -3.46
N LEU A 198 15.42 0.04 -3.45
CA LEU A 198 14.81 -0.79 -2.42
C LEU A 198 15.89 -1.71 -1.86
N ASP A 199 16.22 -1.50 -0.59
CA ASP A 199 17.14 -2.36 0.13
C ASP A 199 16.49 -3.72 0.41
N SER A 200 17.23 -4.80 0.18
CA SER A 200 16.74 -6.16 0.40
C SER A 200 16.40 -6.44 1.87
N ASP A 201 17.08 -5.81 2.81
CA ASP A 201 16.80 -5.99 4.24
C ASP A 201 15.52 -5.25 4.64
N VAL A 202 15.22 -4.12 4.02
CA VAL A 202 13.93 -3.42 4.16
C VAL A 202 12.81 -4.30 3.62
N LEU A 203 12.97 -4.86 2.41
CA LEU A 203 11.98 -5.76 1.81
C LEU A 203 11.73 -7.00 2.69
N ASN A 204 12.78 -7.61 3.23
CA ASN A 204 12.66 -8.77 4.11
C ASN A 204 11.87 -8.45 5.37
N LYS A 205 12.17 -7.32 6.02
CA LYS A 205 11.43 -6.86 7.20
C LYS A 205 9.95 -6.61 6.90
N ILE A 206 9.64 -6.05 5.74
CA ILE A 206 8.27 -5.87 5.28
C ILE A 206 7.57 -7.23 5.14
N LEU A 207 8.18 -8.18 4.43
CA LEU A 207 7.61 -9.52 4.19
C LEU A 207 7.42 -10.36 5.47
N GLU A 208 8.21 -10.11 6.52
CA GLU A 208 8.07 -10.79 7.81
C GLU A 208 6.92 -10.25 8.67
N ASN A 209 6.41 -9.07 8.38
CA ASN A 209 5.43 -8.35 9.20
C ASN A 209 4.23 -7.87 8.37
N THR A 210 3.68 -8.76 7.56
CA THR A 210 2.53 -8.46 6.72
C THR A 210 1.22 -8.92 7.35
N LEU A 211 0.16 -8.13 7.15
CA LEU A 211 -1.22 -8.54 7.34
C LEU A 211 -1.75 -9.10 6.01
N VAL A 212 -2.22 -10.33 6.02
CA VAL A 212 -2.80 -10.93 4.81
C VAL A 212 -4.20 -10.36 4.61
N GLU A 213 -4.44 -9.81 3.43
CA GLU A 213 -5.75 -9.30 3.07
C GLU A 213 -6.79 -10.44 3.06
N PRO A 214 -7.95 -10.28 3.71
CA PRO A 214 -8.98 -11.30 3.71
C PRO A 214 -9.53 -11.54 2.30
N LYS A 215 -9.83 -12.80 1.99
CA LYS A 215 -10.46 -13.19 0.72
C LYS A 215 -11.71 -14.00 1.02
N PHE A 216 -12.87 -13.39 0.85
CA PHE A 216 -14.17 -14.03 0.97
C PHE A 216 -15.09 -13.56 -0.17
N LYS A 217 -16.20 -14.23 -0.33
CA LYS A 217 -17.19 -13.81 -1.33
C LYS A 217 -17.64 -12.38 -1.04
N GLU A 218 -17.82 -11.57 -2.07
CA GLU A 218 -18.23 -10.16 -1.99
C GLU A 218 -17.21 -9.20 -1.34
N TYR A 219 -16.00 -9.66 -0.99
CA TYR A 219 -14.99 -8.81 -0.34
C TYR A 219 -14.70 -7.52 -1.13
N GLU A 220 -14.49 -7.64 -2.43
CA GLU A 220 -14.18 -6.49 -3.30
C GLU A 220 -15.34 -5.47 -3.34
N ASN A 221 -16.59 -5.95 -3.43
CA ASN A 221 -17.77 -5.08 -3.44
C ASN A 221 -17.92 -4.32 -2.10
N ILE A 222 -17.62 -5.01 -0.99
CA ILE A 222 -17.69 -4.41 0.34
C ILE A 222 -16.56 -3.41 0.52
N LEU A 223 -15.35 -3.72 0.04
CA LEU A 223 -14.21 -2.83 0.08
C LEU A 223 -14.48 -1.53 -0.70
N GLU A 224 -15.02 -1.63 -1.92
CA GLU A 224 -15.40 -0.48 -2.73
C GLU A 224 -16.45 0.40 -2.01
N LYS A 225 -17.45 -0.23 -1.40
CA LYS A 225 -18.47 0.49 -0.63
C LYS A 225 -17.89 1.13 0.63
N ALA A 226 -17.01 0.43 1.33
CA ALA A 226 -16.30 0.96 2.49
C ALA A 226 -15.44 2.17 2.10
N ASP A 227 -14.70 2.06 1.01
CA ASP A 227 -13.87 3.16 0.48
C ASP A 227 -14.71 4.41 0.23
N TYR A 228 -15.84 4.27 -0.47
CA TYR A 228 -16.75 5.39 -0.71
C TYR A 228 -17.27 6.03 0.58
N LEU A 229 -17.78 5.23 1.53
CA LEU A 229 -18.40 5.74 2.76
C LEU A 229 -17.39 6.37 3.72
N ILE A 230 -16.23 5.74 3.86
CA ILE A 230 -15.17 6.20 4.76
C ILE A 230 -14.57 7.51 4.21
N ASN A 231 -14.20 7.55 2.93
CA ASN A 231 -13.65 8.78 2.34
C ASN A 231 -14.64 9.93 2.38
N GLN A 232 -15.92 9.69 2.05
CA GLN A 232 -16.96 10.70 2.18
C GLN A 232 -17.06 11.28 3.61
N SER A 233 -17.02 10.41 4.62
CA SER A 233 -17.14 10.83 6.02
C SER A 233 -15.88 11.55 6.51
N ILE A 234 -14.69 11.15 6.06
CA ILE A 234 -13.42 11.85 6.34
C ILE A 234 -13.45 13.26 5.72
N ASP A 235 -13.84 13.38 4.46
CA ASP A 235 -13.85 14.66 3.74
C ASP A 235 -14.90 15.64 4.31
N GLN A 236 -15.98 15.11 4.88
CA GLN A 236 -17.00 15.89 5.61
C GLN A 236 -16.60 16.21 7.06
N GLY A 237 -15.52 15.62 7.58
CA GLY A 237 -15.10 15.76 8.99
C GLY A 237 -16.04 15.10 9.99
N THR A 238 -16.84 14.12 9.56
CA THR A 238 -17.86 13.45 10.39
C THR A 238 -17.49 12.01 10.79
N ILE A 239 -16.31 11.53 10.39
CA ILE A 239 -15.89 10.13 10.57
C ILE A 239 -16.04 9.63 12.02
N ASP A 240 -15.80 10.50 12.98
CA ASP A 240 -15.93 10.23 14.41
C ASP A 240 -17.34 9.77 14.82
N ASN A 241 -18.35 10.32 14.16
CA ASN A 241 -19.77 10.07 14.43
C ASN A 241 -20.39 9.02 13.51
N ASP A 242 -19.78 8.78 12.35
CA ASP A 242 -20.36 7.94 11.31
C ASP A 242 -19.91 6.48 11.33
N LEU A 243 -18.82 6.13 12.04
CA LEU A 243 -18.24 4.77 12.03
C LEU A 243 -19.27 3.67 12.33
N ASN A 244 -20.06 3.84 13.38
CA ASN A 244 -21.09 2.86 13.74
C ASN A 244 -22.17 2.71 12.66
N LYS A 245 -22.49 3.79 11.96
CA LYS A 245 -23.49 3.81 10.89
C LYS A 245 -22.93 3.17 9.61
N ILE A 246 -21.66 3.45 9.31
CA ILE A 246 -20.94 2.84 8.20
C ILE A 246 -20.82 1.34 8.44
N GLN A 247 -20.39 0.91 9.62
CA GLN A 247 -20.31 -0.50 9.98
C GLN A 247 -21.63 -1.24 9.74
N LYS A 248 -22.76 -0.73 10.27
CA LYS A 248 -24.07 -1.35 10.08
C LYS A 248 -24.47 -1.46 8.61
N LYS A 249 -24.11 -0.49 7.79
CA LYS A 249 -24.37 -0.55 6.34
C LYS A 249 -23.57 -1.66 5.67
N LEU A 250 -22.29 -1.82 6.04
CA LEU A 250 -21.43 -2.87 5.48
C LEU A 250 -21.83 -4.26 5.97
N GLU A 251 -22.16 -4.41 7.25
CA GLU A 251 -22.66 -5.69 7.81
C GLU A 251 -23.97 -6.18 7.16
N ASN A 252 -24.80 -5.27 6.68
CA ASN A 252 -26.02 -5.65 5.95
C ASN A 252 -25.73 -6.18 4.54
N GLU A 253 -24.60 -5.84 3.96
CA GLU A 253 -24.17 -6.36 2.66
C GLU A 253 -23.43 -7.71 2.80
N LEU A 254 -22.90 -7.99 3.99
CA LEU A 254 -22.23 -9.26 4.29
C LEU A 254 -23.21 -10.42 4.53
N LYS A 255 -24.49 -10.15 4.72
CA LYS A 255 -25.55 -11.14 4.95
C LYS A 255 -26.20 -11.60 3.64
#